data_dbc8d8979c82806b800e32fa64e4e5fb
#
_entry.id   dbc8d8979c82806b800e32fa64e4e5fb
#
_cell.length_a   1.000
_cell.length_b   1.000
_cell.length_c   1.000
_cell.angle_alpha   90.00
_cell.angle_beta   90.00
_cell.angle_gamma   90.00
#
_symmetry.space_group_name_H-M   'P 1'
#
loop_
_entity.id
_entity.type
_entity.pdbx_description
1 polymer ?
#
loop_
_entity_poly.entity_id
_entity_poly.type
_entity_poly.pdbx_seq_one_letter_code
_entity_poly.pdbx_strand_id
1 'polypeptide(L)'
;ALYVLATFNRDQLKSSEAGLKYFVLSALSSGLLLYGCSLIYGFTGSTNFNIIAEQLNSSEYAITFGIVFILVGIAFKISAVPFHMWAPDVYEGSPTSVTLFFSIVPKIAALTVFIRFLYVPFLNLIEQWQMILIFLSIASMLFGAIAAIGQTNLKRLIAYSSIGHIGY
;
A
#
# COMPACT_ATOMS: atom_id res chain seq x y z
N ALA A 1 6.86 -6.11 12.40
CA ALA A 1 8.08 -6.93 12.27
C ALA A 1 9.02 -6.42 11.17
N LEU A 2 8.52 -6.00 9.99
CA LEU A 2 9.37 -5.60 8.84
C LEU A 2 10.26 -4.37 9.10
N TYR A 3 9.79 -3.39 9.89
CA TYR A 3 10.59 -2.20 10.21
C TYR A 3 11.83 -2.52 11.07
N VAL A 4 11.80 -3.60 11.85
CA VAL A 4 12.99 -4.08 12.60
C VAL A 4 14.06 -4.58 11.64
N LEU A 5 13.66 -5.22 10.54
CA LEU A 5 14.60 -5.64 9.50
C LEU A 5 15.23 -4.44 8.79
N ALA A 6 14.47 -3.34 8.61
CA ALA A 6 15.02 -2.11 8.02
C ALA A 6 16.12 -1.50 8.87
N THR A 7 16.04 -1.62 10.22
CA THR A 7 17.04 -1.10 11.18
C THR A 7 18.12 -2.11 11.53
N PHE A 8 18.26 -3.20 10.79
CA PHE A 8 19.20 -4.27 11.13
C PHE A 8 20.66 -3.79 11.26
N ASN A 9 21.04 -2.81 10.46
CA ASN A 9 22.37 -2.17 10.56
C ASN A 9 22.32 -0.93 11.48
N ARG A 10 22.15 -1.17 12.78
CA ARG A 10 21.88 -0.13 13.80
C ARG A 10 23.01 0.90 13.97
N ASP A 11 24.23 0.59 13.54
CA ASP A 11 25.38 1.48 13.65
C ASP A 11 25.37 2.57 12.55
N GLN A 12 24.47 2.47 11.58
CA GLN A 12 24.28 3.46 10.52
C GLN A 12 23.06 4.34 10.80
N LEU A 13 23.27 5.66 10.88
CA LEU A 13 22.21 6.64 11.11
C LEU A 13 21.08 6.52 10.07
N LYS A 14 21.42 6.30 8.79
CA LYS A 14 20.45 6.12 7.71
C LYS A 14 19.53 4.90 7.91
N SER A 15 20.05 3.83 8.49
CA SER A 15 19.27 2.63 8.77
C SER A 15 18.25 2.87 9.88
N SER A 16 18.67 3.54 10.94
CA SER A 16 17.77 3.90 12.06
C SER A 16 16.69 4.88 11.61
N GLU A 17 17.03 5.89 10.80
CA GLU A 17 16.09 6.84 10.22
C GLU A 17 15.07 6.13 9.30
N ALA A 18 15.53 5.23 8.43
CA ALA A 18 14.69 4.44 7.54
C ALA A 18 13.66 3.60 8.31
N GLY A 19 14.10 2.93 9.38
CA GLY A 19 13.21 2.15 10.22
C GLY A 19 12.18 2.98 10.96
N LEU A 20 12.57 4.15 11.48
CA LEU A 20 11.65 5.07 12.16
C LEU A 20 10.60 5.63 11.18
N LYS A 21 11.00 6.10 10.01
CA LYS A 21 10.09 6.56 8.95
C LYS A 21 9.11 5.47 8.56
N TYR A 22 9.61 4.25 8.34
CA TYR A 22 8.76 3.12 7.99
C TYR A 22 7.77 2.77 9.10
N PHE A 23 8.19 2.78 10.35
CA PHE A 23 7.33 2.50 11.50
C PHE A 23 6.19 3.51 11.61
N VAL A 24 6.51 4.81 11.65
CA VAL A 24 5.50 5.88 11.84
C VAL A 24 4.49 5.90 10.70
N LEU A 25 4.96 5.89 9.44
CA LEU A 25 4.07 5.93 8.29
C LEU A 25 3.24 4.64 8.15
N SER A 26 3.84 3.49 8.47
CA SER A 26 3.13 2.21 8.43
C SER A 26 2.11 2.08 9.56
N ALA A 27 2.35 2.68 10.73
CA ALA A 27 1.37 2.72 11.82
C ALA A 27 0.14 3.54 11.42
N LEU A 28 0.34 4.72 10.83
CA LEU A 28 -0.76 5.55 10.29
C LEU A 28 -1.57 4.78 9.24
N SER A 29 -0.90 4.20 8.25
CA SER A 29 -1.55 3.41 7.20
C SER A 29 -2.33 2.21 7.75
N SER A 30 -1.79 1.52 8.76
CA SER A 30 -2.48 0.40 9.41
C SER A 30 -3.70 0.86 10.20
N GLY A 31 -3.65 2.04 10.82
CA GLY A 31 -4.79 2.66 11.49
C GLY A 31 -5.93 2.96 10.50
N LEU A 32 -5.61 3.55 9.34
CA LEU A 32 -6.61 3.81 8.29
C LEU A 32 -7.22 2.51 7.75
N LEU A 33 -6.39 1.47 7.50
CA LEU A 33 -6.87 0.17 7.05
C LEU A 33 -7.81 -0.47 8.07
N LEU A 34 -7.45 -0.47 9.35
CA LEU A 34 -8.29 -1.01 10.42
C LEU A 34 -9.60 -0.22 10.57
N TYR A 35 -9.55 1.09 10.43
CA TYR A 35 -10.75 1.93 10.42
C TYR A 35 -11.67 1.58 9.25
N GLY A 36 -11.12 1.39 8.04
CA GLY A 36 -11.89 0.91 6.90
C GLY A 36 -12.54 -0.46 7.13
N CYS A 37 -11.79 -1.40 7.70
CA CYS A 37 -12.34 -2.72 8.08
C CYS A 37 -13.46 -2.60 9.12
N SER A 38 -13.32 -1.71 10.10
CA SER A 38 -14.34 -1.50 11.13
C SER A 38 -15.62 -0.90 10.55
N LEU A 39 -15.52 0.00 9.57
CA LEU A 39 -16.67 0.54 8.86
C LEU A 39 -17.41 -0.57 8.10
N ILE A 40 -16.70 -1.36 7.30
CA ILE A 40 -17.32 -2.46 6.55
C ILE A 40 -17.99 -3.45 7.51
N TYR A 41 -17.30 -3.84 8.58
CA TYR A 41 -17.86 -4.73 9.59
C TYR A 41 -19.09 -4.12 10.29
N GLY A 42 -19.05 -2.84 10.61
CA GLY A 42 -20.15 -2.14 11.26
C GLY A 42 -21.45 -2.14 10.43
N PHE A 43 -21.35 -2.07 9.11
CA PHE A 43 -22.50 -2.07 8.20
C PHE A 43 -22.93 -3.45 7.73
N THR A 44 -22.00 -4.42 7.66
CA THR A 44 -22.29 -5.78 7.16
C THR A 44 -22.37 -6.82 8.27
N GLY A 45 -21.89 -6.55 9.47
CA GLY A 45 -21.86 -7.48 10.59
C GLY A 45 -21.02 -8.74 10.39
N SER A 46 -20.25 -8.81 9.28
CA SER A 46 -19.48 -10.02 8.91
C SER A 46 -18.07 -9.67 8.43
N THR A 47 -17.15 -10.63 8.62
CA THR A 47 -15.80 -10.62 8.05
C THR A 47 -15.65 -11.57 6.85
N ASN A 48 -16.69 -12.32 6.52
CA ASN A 48 -16.70 -13.23 5.38
C ASN A 48 -17.04 -12.47 4.10
N PHE A 49 -16.15 -12.52 3.10
CA PHE A 49 -16.29 -11.78 1.85
C PHE A 49 -17.59 -12.12 1.08
N ASN A 50 -18.05 -13.37 1.12
CA ASN A 50 -19.27 -13.75 0.43
C ASN A 50 -20.52 -13.14 1.10
N ILE A 51 -20.55 -13.13 2.44
CA ILE A 51 -21.65 -12.52 3.21
C ILE A 51 -21.64 -10.99 3.03
N ILE A 52 -20.44 -10.38 3.00
CA ILE A 52 -20.31 -8.94 2.71
C ILE A 52 -20.91 -8.63 1.35
N ALA A 53 -20.61 -9.42 0.31
CA ALA A 53 -21.15 -9.23 -1.05
C ALA A 53 -22.70 -9.26 -1.10
N GLU A 54 -23.33 -10.12 -0.32
CA GLU A 54 -24.78 -10.26 -0.24
C GLU A 54 -25.45 -9.08 0.48
N GLN A 55 -24.76 -8.46 1.43
CA GLN A 55 -25.32 -7.43 2.30
C GLN A 55 -25.05 -5.99 1.83
N LEU A 56 -24.42 -5.78 0.68
CA LEU A 56 -24.03 -4.47 0.15
C LEU A 56 -25.21 -3.52 -0.15
N ASN A 57 -26.45 -4.01 -0.16
CA ASN A 57 -27.63 -3.25 -0.60
C ASN A 57 -28.14 -2.18 0.38
N SER A 58 -27.56 -2.03 1.60
CA SER A 58 -28.18 -1.22 2.66
C SER A 58 -27.57 0.15 2.93
N SER A 59 -26.35 0.46 2.48
CA SER A 59 -25.73 1.77 2.74
C SER A 59 -24.47 2.00 1.86
N GLU A 60 -24.69 2.33 0.59
CA GLU A 60 -23.62 2.50 -0.41
C GLU A 60 -22.50 3.47 0.03
N TYR A 61 -22.85 4.64 0.57
CA TYR A 61 -21.85 5.67 0.89
C TYR A 61 -20.89 5.24 2.01
N ALA A 62 -21.41 4.67 3.08
CA ALA A 62 -20.57 4.29 4.23
C ALA A 62 -19.64 3.13 3.89
N ILE A 63 -20.09 2.18 3.09
CA ILE A 63 -19.27 1.07 2.57
C ILE A 63 -18.20 1.61 1.62
N THR A 64 -18.53 2.59 0.78
CA THR A 64 -17.57 3.26 -0.11
C THR A 64 -16.45 3.92 0.68
N PHE A 65 -16.75 4.63 1.76
CA PHE A 65 -15.71 5.17 2.65
C PHE A 65 -14.84 4.06 3.25
N GLY A 66 -15.44 2.96 3.69
CA GLY A 66 -14.71 1.79 4.18
C GLY A 66 -13.74 1.24 3.14
N ILE A 67 -14.19 1.09 1.89
CA ILE A 67 -13.37 0.65 0.76
C ILE A 67 -12.20 1.62 0.53
N VAL A 68 -12.45 2.94 0.50
CA VAL A 68 -11.40 3.96 0.30
C VAL A 68 -10.32 3.84 1.37
N PHE A 69 -10.67 3.72 2.64
CA PHE A 69 -9.68 3.59 3.72
C PHE A 69 -8.87 2.31 3.63
N ILE A 70 -9.48 1.20 3.22
CA ILE A 70 -8.75 -0.06 3.00
C ILE A 70 -7.82 0.06 1.78
N LEU A 71 -8.30 0.69 0.69
CA LEU A 71 -7.48 0.95 -0.49
C LEU A 71 -6.25 1.80 -0.16
N VAL A 72 -6.39 2.83 0.66
CA VAL A 72 -5.27 3.66 1.16
C VAL A 72 -4.26 2.80 1.91
N GLY A 73 -4.72 1.92 2.80
CA GLY A 73 -3.84 1.02 3.55
C GLY A 73 -3.07 0.04 2.66
N ILE A 74 -3.73 -0.53 1.67
CA ILE A 74 -3.10 -1.45 0.71
C ILE A 74 -2.17 -0.67 -0.25
N ALA A 75 -2.59 0.50 -0.75
CA ALA A 75 -1.78 1.38 -1.60
C ALA A 75 -0.46 1.77 -0.91
N PHE A 76 -0.49 2.03 0.39
CA PHE A 76 0.72 2.24 1.18
C PHE A 76 1.63 1.00 1.16
N LYS A 77 1.08 -0.21 1.34
CA LYS A 77 1.87 -1.46 1.37
C LYS A 77 2.53 -1.79 0.03
N ILE A 78 1.85 -1.50 -1.09
CA ILE A 78 2.42 -1.67 -2.43
C ILE A 78 3.28 -0.48 -2.87
N SER A 79 3.31 0.61 -2.08
CA SER A 79 3.98 1.88 -2.40
C SER A 79 3.43 2.60 -3.63
N ALA A 80 2.11 2.57 -3.85
CA ALA A 80 1.46 3.36 -4.90
C ALA A 80 1.43 4.86 -4.53
N VAL A 81 1.52 5.74 -5.54
CA VAL A 81 1.41 7.19 -5.35
C VAL A 81 -0.04 7.55 -5.00
N PRO A 82 -0.26 8.40 -3.97
CA PRO A 82 0.67 9.24 -3.22
C PRO A 82 1.32 8.58 -1.98
N PHE A 83 1.01 7.33 -1.67
CA PHE A 83 1.44 6.65 -0.43
C PHE A 83 2.83 5.98 -0.52
N HIS A 84 3.66 6.44 -1.46
CA HIS A 84 4.97 5.86 -1.79
C HIS A 84 6.14 6.41 -0.96
N MET A 85 5.95 7.48 -0.18
CA MET A 85 7.03 8.30 0.43
C MET A 85 8.02 7.51 1.29
N TRP A 86 7.60 6.39 1.84
CA TRP A 86 8.46 5.54 2.67
C TRP A 86 9.48 4.72 1.87
N ALA A 87 9.12 4.31 0.63
CA ALA A 87 9.88 3.30 -0.11
C ALA A 87 11.29 3.73 -0.50
N PRO A 88 11.56 4.93 -1.06
CA PRO A 88 12.90 5.34 -1.43
C PRO A 88 13.87 5.41 -0.25
N ASP A 89 13.43 5.97 0.86
CA ASP A 89 14.27 6.15 2.05
C ASP A 89 14.52 4.82 2.77
N VAL A 90 13.51 3.95 2.84
CA VAL A 90 13.64 2.62 3.43
C VAL A 90 14.54 1.72 2.58
N TYR A 91 14.44 1.77 1.26
CA TYR A 91 15.31 0.98 0.38
C TYR A 91 16.76 1.44 0.46
N GLU A 92 17.01 2.75 0.54
CA GLU A 92 18.35 3.30 0.70
C GLU A 92 18.98 2.91 2.04
N GLY A 93 18.25 3.08 3.14
CA GLY A 93 18.76 2.88 4.50
C GLY A 93 18.86 1.41 4.93
N SER A 94 18.09 0.51 4.31
CA SER A 94 18.11 -0.93 4.64
C SER A 94 19.31 -1.66 4.04
N PRO A 95 19.78 -2.77 4.66
CA PRO A 95 20.74 -3.69 4.03
C PRO A 95 20.20 -4.21 2.69
N THR A 96 21.08 -4.50 1.73
CA THR A 96 20.68 -4.88 0.36
C THR A 96 19.81 -6.14 0.32
N SER A 97 20.07 -7.13 1.15
CA SER A 97 19.24 -8.34 1.27
C SER A 97 17.82 -8.02 1.77
N VAL A 98 17.68 -7.09 2.70
CA VAL A 98 16.39 -6.64 3.22
C VAL A 98 15.65 -5.81 2.17
N THR A 99 16.36 -4.95 1.43
CA THR A 99 15.77 -4.18 0.32
C THR A 99 15.20 -5.12 -0.76
N LEU A 100 15.92 -6.18 -1.11
CA LEU A 100 15.45 -7.19 -2.05
C LEU A 100 14.15 -7.86 -1.54
N PHE A 101 14.13 -8.26 -0.29
CA PHE A 101 12.94 -8.84 0.34
C PHE A 101 11.74 -7.89 0.28
N PHE A 102 11.92 -6.60 0.63
CA PHE A 102 10.86 -5.59 0.60
C PHE A 102 10.34 -5.28 -0.80
N SER A 103 11.19 -5.43 -1.81
CA SER A 103 10.79 -5.15 -3.19
C SER A 103 9.86 -6.21 -3.78
N ILE A 104 9.86 -7.43 -3.25
CA ILE A 104 9.15 -8.58 -3.84
C ILE A 104 8.04 -9.08 -2.92
N VAL A 105 8.40 -9.63 -1.76
CA VAL A 105 7.48 -10.46 -0.95
C VAL A 105 6.26 -9.68 -0.44
N PRO A 106 6.40 -8.52 0.23
CA PRO A 106 5.25 -7.77 0.72
C PRO A 106 4.34 -7.26 -0.40
N LYS A 107 4.92 -6.94 -1.57
CA LYS A 107 4.15 -6.43 -2.71
C LYS A 107 3.30 -7.50 -3.36
N ILE A 108 3.84 -8.68 -3.59
CA ILE A 108 3.06 -9.82 -4.12
C ILE A 108 1.92 -10.16 -3.17
N ALA A 109 2.21 -10.26 -1.87
CA ALA A 109 1.18 -10.56 -0.87
C ALA A 109 0.08 -9.48 -0.85
N ALA A 110 0.47 -8.20 -0.86
CA ALA A 110 -0.49 -7.09 -0.84
C ALA A 110 -1.33 -7.04 -2.13
N LEU A 111 -0.74 -7.29 -3.31
CA LEU A 111 -1.48 -7.35 -4.58
C LEU A 111 -2.48 -8.52 -4.61
N THR A 112 -2.09 -9.68 -4.09
CA THR A 112 -3.00 -10.84 -4.01
C THR A 112 -4.23 -10.53 -3.12
N VAL A 113 -3.98 -9.91 -1.95
CA VAL A 113 -5.08 -9.47 -1.05
C VAL A 113 -5.93 -8.40 -1.73
N PHE A 114 -5.30 -7.44 -2.42
CA PHE A 114 -5.96 -6.35 -3.13
C PHE A 114 -6.94 -6.85 -4.20
N ILE A 115 -6.49 -7.75 -5.07
CA ILE A 115 -7.33 -8.35 -6.11
C ILE A 115 -8.49 -9.10 -5.46
N ARG A 116 -8.21 -9.96 -4.49
CA ARG A 116 -9.24 -10.74 -3.82
C ARG A 116 -10.27 -9.87 -3.10
N PHE A 117 -9.81 -8.79 -2.44
CA PHE A 117 -10.66 -7.84 -1.73
C PHE A 117 -11.61 -7.10 -2.68
N LEU A 118 -11.16 -6.70 -3.87
CA LEU A 118 -12.01 -5.97 -4.81
C LEU A 118 -12.98 -6.88 -5.57
N TYR A 119 -12.49 -8.03 -6.05
CA TYR A 119 -13.28 -8.89 -6.93
C TYR A 119 -14.27 -9.81 -6.21
N VAL A 120 -14.06 -10.15 -4.95
CA VAL A 120 -14.99 -11.03 -4.24
C VAL A 120 -16.13 -10.24 -3.62
N PRO A 121 -15.93 -9.31 -2.66
CA PRO A 121 -17.04 -8.61 -2.03
C PRO A 121 -17.54 -7.38 -2.81
N PHE A 122 -16.68 -6.66 -3.56
CA PHE A 122 -17.01 -5.32 -4.08
C PHE A 122 -17.11 -5.22 -5.60
N LEU A 123 -17.33 -6.33 -6.29
CA LEU A 123 -17.48 -6.33 -7.74
C LEU A 123 -18.67 -5.45 -8.19
N ASN A 124 -19.78 -5.46 -7.45
CA ASN A 124 -20.97 -4.66 -7.75
C ASN A 124 -20.76 -3.14 -7.56
N LEU A 125 -19.69 -2.73 -6.88
CA LEU A 125 -19.32 -1.33 -6.64
C LEU A 125 -18.14 -0.88 -7.52
N ILE A 126 -17.94 -1.50 -8.68
CA ILE A 126 -16.80 -1.26 -9.57
C ILE A 126 -16.67 0.21 -9.98
N GLU A 127 -17.77 0.89 -10.26
CA GLU A 127 -17.78 2.29 -10.68
C GLU A 127 -17.20 3.24 -9.62
N GLN A 128 -17.31 2.87 -8.36
CA GLN A 128 -16.85 3.68 -7.23
C GLN A 128 -15.33 3.55 -7.00
N TRP A 129 -14.79 2.31 -7.01
CA TRP A 129 -13.38 2.11 -6.73
C TRP A 129 -12.48 2.17 -7.97
N GLN A 130 -13.02 1.93 -9.17
CA GLN A 130 -12.25 1.97 -10.42
C GLN A 130 -11.59 3.33 -10.66
N MET A 131 -12.30 4.44 -10.42
CA MET A 131 -11.77 5.78 -10.59
C MET A 131 -10.53 6.03 -9.71
N ILE A 132 -10.57 5.54 -8.48
CA ILE A 132 -9.45 5.65 -7.52
C ILE A 132 -8.24 4.86 -8.05
N LEU A 133 -8.46 3.65 -8.56
CA LEU A 133 -7.39 2.84 -9.11
C LEU A 133 -6.75 3.45 -10.36
N ILE A 134 -7.56 4.00 -11.27
CA ILE A 134 -7.06 4.72 -12.45
C ILE A 134 -6.15 5.88 -12.01
N PHE A 135 -6.58 6.68 -11.04
CA PHE A 135 -5.77 7.78 -10.52
C PHE A 135 -4.45 7.29 -9.91
N LEU A 136 -4.48 6.27 -9.03
CA LEU A 136 -3.29 5.69 -8.40
C LEU A 136 -2.33 5.10 -9.44
N SER A 137 -2.85 4.43 -10.46
CA SER A 137 -2.08 3.85 -11.56
C SER A 137 -1.34 4.92 -12.36
N ILE A 138 -2.06 5.89 -12.91
CA ILE A 138 -1.48 6.98 -13.72
C ILE A 138 -0.46 7.77 -12.89
N ALA A 139 -0.82 8.15 -11.67
CA ALA A 139 0.07 8.90 -10.79
C ALA A 139 1.35 8.10 -10.46
N SER A 140 1.25 6.79 -10.24
CA SER A 140 2.39 5.94 -9.93
C SER A 140 3.32 5.77 -11.13
N MET A 141 2.77 5.57 -12.32
CA MET A 141 3.55 5.49 -13.56
C MET A 141 4.32 6.78 -13.85
N LEU A 142 3.61 7.93 -13.83
CA LEU A 142 4.22 9.22 -14.13
C LEU A 142 5.26 9.62 -13.09
N PHE A 143 4.88 9.57 -11.81
CA PHE A 143 5.78 9.98 -10.74
C PHE A 143 6.99 9.05 -10.63
N GLY A 144 6.78 7.74 -10.71
CA GLY A 144 7.85 6.74 -10.65
C GLY A 144 8.87 6.93 -11.77
N ALA A 145 8.42 7.16 -13.00
CA ALA A 145 9.30 7.40 -14.16
C ALA A 145 10.11 8.70 -14.01
N ILE A 146 9.45 9.81 -13.70
CA ILE A 146 10.10 11.14 -13.58
C ILE A 146 11.10 11.13 -12.41
N ALA A 147 10.71 10.61 -11.26
CA ALA A 147 11.56 10.58 -10.08
C ALA A 147 12.77 9.64 -10.24
N ALA A 148 12.63 8.54 -11.01
CA ALA A 148 13.74 7.64 -11.29
C ALA A 148 14.88 8.29 -12.07
N ILE A 149 14.57 9.17 -13.05
CA ILE A 149 15.56 9.83 -13.90
C ILE A 149 16.55 10.68 -13.08
N GLY A 150 16.06 11.33 -12.02
CA GLY A 150 16.89 12.19 -11.16
C GLY A 150 17.73 11.47 -10.11
N GLN A 151 17.71 10.14 -10.03
CA GLN A 151 18.39 9.41 -8.95
C GLN A 151 19.81 9.04 -9.31
N THR A 152 20.75 9.37 -8.41
CA THR A 152 22.16 8.93 -8.46
C THR A 152 22.40 7.66 -7.64
N ASN A 153 21.55 7.37 -6.67
CA ASN A 153 21.65 6.21 -5.81
C ASN A 153 20.86 5.03 -6.40
N LEU A 154 21.55 3.91 -6.65
CA LEU A 154 20.97 2.71 -7.26
C LEU A 154 19.76 2.16 -6.49
N LYS A 155 19.81 2.15 -5.14
CA LYS A 155 18.70 1.66 -4.32
C LYS A 155 17.47 2.55 -4.44
N ARG A 156 17.64 3.88 -4.50
CA ARG A 156 16.55 4.82 -4.73
C ARG A 156 15.98 4.68 -6.14
N LEU A 157 16.84 4.50 -7.13
CA LEU A 157 16.42 4.24 -8.50
C LEU A 157 15.56 2.98 -8.60
N ILE A 158 15.96 1.89 -7.97
CA ILE A 158 15.16 0.65 -7.89
C ILE A 158 13.83 0.90 -7.19
N ALA A 159 13.81 1.70 -6.12
CA ALA A 159 12.57 2.05 -5.41
C ALA A 159 11.59 2.80 -6.33
N TYR A 160 12.03 3.83 -7.04
CA TYR A 160 11.17 4.58 -7.96
C TYR A 160 10.75 3.78 -9.18
N SER A 161 11.64 2.94 -9.73
CA SER A 161 11.28 1.97 -10.76
C SER A 161 10.16 1.02 -10.28
N SER A 162 10.30 0.51 -9.07
CA SER A 162 9.29 -0.34 -8.45
C SER A 162 7.94 0.36 -8.22
N ILE A 163 7.94 1.68 -7.90
CA ILE A 163 6.73 2.50 -7.80
C ILE A 163 6.07 2.64 -9.17
N GLY A 164 6.84 2.90 -10.22
CA GLY A 164 6.33 2.96 -11.59
C GLY A 164 5.69 1.65 -12.05
N HIS A 165 6.35 0.52 -11.79
CA HIS A 165 5.82 -0.80 -12.15
C HIS A 165 4.54 -1.20 -11.40
N ILE A 166 4.31 -0.70 -10.20
CA ILE A 166 3.04 -0.91 -9.48
C ILE A 166 1.87 -0.19 -10.20
N GLY A 167 2.14 0.83 -10.98
CA GLY A 167 1.11 1.52 -11.76
C GLY A 167 0.54 0.71 -12.93
N TYR A 168 1.26 -0.27 -13.43
CA TYR A 168 0.76 -1.16 -14.51
C TYR A 168 -0.26 -2.15 -14.00
#